data_d9da46f642ac2106aa4d29fc2441b700
#
_entry.id   d9da46f642ac2106aa4d29fc2441b700
#
_cell.length_a   1.000
_cell.length_b   1.000
_cell.length_c   1.000
_cell.angle_alpha   90.00
_cell.angle_beta   90.00
_cell.angle_gamma   90.00
#
_symmetry.space_group_name_H-M   'P 1'
#
loop_
_entity.id
_entity.type
_entity.pdbx_description
1 polymer ?
#
loop_
_entity_poly.entity_id
_entity_poly.type
_entity_poly.pdbx_seq_one_letter_code
_entity_poly.pdbx_strand_id
1 'polypeptide(L)'
;MPEWVLESGIGETRAALVEQGEIVVGRVRRDHVTPAGTILAAKLVAIAPRVTVAAAGEQFLLPHGVTGISEGKSLFIEVTREALGGSEPWKRGLARRTDQSPRPAPPLADGRPGTIDGWDDLLDEARSGIVGFDGGELRIEPTAAMTMIDVDGWLVPDKLAQVAAWASARAIARLDLGGSSGIDFPGLRGKADRIAVDAILDDYLPKPFERTAMNGFGFVQIVRPRPRASLIELARDRAPFEARALLRRAGSAIGAATLTAHPALIAAIRPEWVVALERQIGGTVSLHPDASLAMSAGHAH
;
A
#
# COMPACT_ATOMS: atom_id res chain seq x y z
N MET A 1 -23.01 -6.76 6.50
CA MET A 1 -22.75 -5.70 5.48
C MET A 1 -21.29 -5.30 5.62
N PRO A 2 -20.61 -4.94 4.53
CA PRO A 2 -19.23 -4.46 4.63
C PRO A 2 -19.13 -3.22 5.51
N GLU A 3 -18.14 -3.18 6.40
CA GLU A 3 -17.91 -2.09 7.33
C GLU A 3 -16.44 -1.66 7.32
N TRP A 4 -16.20 -0.33 7.27
CA TRP A 4 -14.85 0.19 7.44
C TRP A 4 -14.48 0.28 8.92
N VAL A 5 -13.30 -0.24 9.27
CA VAL A 5 -12.67 -0.13 10.59
C VAL A 5 -11.37 0.64 10.43
N LEU A 6 -11.16 1.65 11.30
CA LEU A 6 -9.93 2.44 11.35
C LEU A 6 -9.17 2.12 12.63
N GLU A 7 -7.91 1.76 12.49
CA GLU A 7 -7.00 1.51 13.61
C GLU A 7 -5.86 2.54 13.57
N SER A 8 -5.82 3.40 14.57
CA SER A 8 -4.68 4.31 14.78
C SER A 8 -3.56 3.54 15.43
N GLY A 9 -2.43 3.42 14.74
CA GLY A 9 -1.24 2.73 15.22
C GLY A 9 -0.06 3.68 15.40
N ILE A 10 1.04 3.16 15.91
CA ILE A 10 2.30 3.89 16.03
C ILE A 10 2.99 3.89 14.66
N GLY A 11 3.27 5.08 14.13
CA GLY A 11 3.92 5.28 12.84
C GLY A 11 3.01 5.12 11.62
N GLU A 12 1.73 4.74 11.80
CA GLU A 12 0.76 4.61 10.72
C GLU A 12 -0.68 4.57 11.21
N THR A 13 -1.61 4.91 10.32
CA THR A 13 -3.05 4.63 10.48
C THR A 13 -3.45 3.58 9.46
N ARG A 14 -4.23 2.59 9.88
CA ARG A 14 -4.74 1.49 9.07
C ARG A 14 -6.23 1.64 8.86
N ALA A 15 -6.73 1.23 7.71
CA ALA A 15 -8.15 1.09 7.47
C ALA A 15 -8.41 -0.24 6.75
N ALA A 16 -9.41 -0.98 7.22
CA ALA A 16 -9.86 -2.19 6.57
C ALA A 16 -11.36 -2.14 6.30
N LEU A 17 -11.77 -2.51 5.08
CA LEU A 17 -13.14 -2.88 4.81
C LEU A 17 -13.29 -4.35 5.17
N VAL A 18 -14.14 -4.62 6.16
CA VAL A 18 -14.38 -5.99 6.66
C VAL A 18 -15.76 -6.45 6.20
N GLU A 19 -15.81 -7.63 5.60
CA GLU A 19 -17.03 -8.29 5.19
C GLU A 19 -17.04 -9.72 5.69
N GLN A 20 -18.07 -10.12 6.44
CA GLN A 20 -18.19 -11.46 7.04
C GLN A 20 -16.97 -11.90 7.88
N GLY A 21 -16.29 -10.95 8.53
CA GLY A 21 -15.09 -11.20 9.32
C GLY A 21 -13.78 -11.23 8.51
N GLU A 22 -13.83 -11.10 7.20
CA GLU A 22 -12.65 -11.05 6.33
C GLU A 22 -12.32 -9.62 5.89
N ILE A 23 -11.04 -9.29 5.82
CA ILE A 23 -10.57 -8.02 5.23
C ILE A 23 -10.68 -8.14 3.71
N VAL A 24 -11.55 -7.34 3.09
CA VAL A 24 -11.69 -7.27 1.62
C VAL A 24 -10.95 -6.10 0.99
N VAL A 25 -10.63 -5.05 1.78
CA VAL A 25 -9.75 -3.94 1.38
C VAL A 25 -8.88 -3.55 2.55
N GLY A 26 -7.56 -3.49 2.38
CA GLY A 26 -6.61 -2.96 3.35
C GLY A 26 -5.96 -1.67 2.85
N ARG A 27 -5.80 -0.67 3.73
CA ARG A 27 -5.12 0.59 3.41
C ARG A 27 -4.23 1.03 4.57
N VAL A 28 -3.10 1.65 4.23
CA VAL A 28 -2.17 2.23 5.21
C VAL A 28 -1.88 3.68 4.86
N ARG A 29 -1.85 4.54 5.88
CA ARG A 29 -1.33 5.90 5.83
C ARG A 29 -0.15 6.00 6.79
N ARG A 30 1.02 6.34 6.28
CA ARG A 30 2.25 6.51 7.08
C ARG A 30 2.34 7.94 7.64
N ASP A 31 2.77 8.08 8.89
CA ASP A 31 2.75 9.36 9.61
C ASP A 31 3.64 10.47 9.02
N HIS A 32 4.73 10.08 8.36
CA HIS A 32 5.76 11.02 7.87
C HIS A 32 5.78 11.16 6.35
N VAL A 33 4.69 10.81 5.70
CA VAL A 33 4.49 11.00 4.27
C VAL A 33 3.24 11.84 4.09
N THR A 34 3.35 12.94 3.33
CA THR A 34 2.20 13.79 3.07
C THR A 34 1.16 13.05 2.23
N PRO A 35 -0.05 12.83 2.75
CA PRO A 35 -1.05 12.00 2.08
C PRO A 35 -1.60 12.64 0.81
N ALA A 36 -1.98 11.80 -0.16
CA ALA A 36 -2.71 12.25 -1.35
C ALA A 36 -4.04 12.91 -0.95
N GLY A 37 -4.39 13.99 -1.65
CA GLY A 37 -5.55 14.84 -1.34
C GLY A 37 -5.25 15.98 -0.36
N THR A 38 -4.05 16.03 0.24
CA THR A 38 -3.63 17.19 1.02
C THR A 38 -3.42 18.39 0.11
N ILE A 39 -3.94 19.56 0.51
CA ILE A 39 -3.64 20.84 -0.13
C ILE A 39 -2.80 21.66 0.83
N LEU A 40 -1.65 22.15 0.35
CA LEU A 40 -0.71 22.90 1.16
C LEU A 40 0.03 23.98 0.34
N ALA A 41 0.57 24.96 1.06
CA ALA A 41 1.47 25.94 0.47
C ALA A 41 2.82 25.28 0.16
N ALA A 42 3.33 25.53 -1.02
CA ALA A 42 4.60 25.01 -1.49
C ALA A 42 5.45 26.14 -2.10
N LYS A 43 6.76 25.96 -2.12
CA LYS A 43 7.70 26.83 -2.79
C LYS A 43 8.20 26.17 -4.07
N LEU A 44 8.15 26.89 -5.19
CA LEU A 44 8.73 26.41 -6.45
C LEU A 44 10.25 26.41 -6.34
N VAL A 45 10.85 25.22 -6.43
CA VAL A 45 12.30 24.98 -6.25
C VAL A 45 13.03 24.97 -7.59
N ALA A 46 12.45 24.29 -8.59
CA ALA A 46 13.04 24.19 -9.90
C ALA A 46 11.97 24.02 -10.99
N ILE A 47 12.23 24.59 -12.17
CA ILE A 47 11.39 24.44 -13.37
C ILE A 47 11.95 23.35 -14.29
N ALA A 48 13.27 23.20 -14.37
CA ALA A 48 13.95 22.21 -15.19
C ALA A 48 14.88 21.33 -14.36
N PRO A 49 15.13 20.06 -14.74
CA PRO A 49 14.52 19.33 -15.86
C PRO A 49 13.08 18.87 -15.59
N ARG A 50 12.61 18.95 -14.36
CA ARG A 50 11.23 18.65 -13.93
C ARG A 50 10.78 19.69 -12.91
N VAL A 51 9.56 20.18 -13.09
CA VAL A 51 9.00 21.13 -12.14
C VAL A 51 8.91 20.47 -10.77
N THR A 52 9.63 21.07 -9.81
CA THR A 52 9.78 20.56 -8.45
C THR A 52 9.37 21.65 -7.44
N VAL A 53 8.56 21.29 -6.48
CA VAL A 53 8.17 22.14 -5.37
C VAL A 53 8.56 21.51 -4.04
N ALA A 54 8.82 22.32 -3.03
CA ALA A 54 9.08 21.89 -1.66
C ALA A 54 7.93 22.33 -0.76
N ALA A 55 7.44 21.40 0.06
CA ALA A 55 6.40 21.63 1.05
C ALA A 55 6.48 20.59 2.17
N ALA A 56 6.18 20.98 3.42
CA ALA A 56 6.13 20.06 4.58
C ALA A 56 7.39 19.19 4.76
N GLY A 57 8.57 19.69 4.40
CA GLY A 57 9.83 18.93 4.46
C GLY A 57 10.04 17.92 3.31
N GLU A 58 9.09 17.79 2.40
CA GLU A 58 9.15 16.92 1.24
C GLU A 58 9.30 17.68 -0.08
N GLN A 59 9.68 16.97 -1.15
CA GLN A 59 9.69 17.48 -2.51
C GLN A 59 8.68 16.74 -3.37
N PHE A 60 7.90 17.51 -4.15
CA PHE A 60 6.90 16.98 -5.06
C PHE A 60 7.22 17.38 -6.50
N LEU A 61 6.92 16.49 -7.42
CA LEU A 61 6.97 16.76 -8.85
C LEU A 61 5.59 17.22 -9.33
N LEU A 62 5.57 18.21 -10.22
CA LEU A 62 4.37 18.67 -10.92
C LEU A 62 4.44 18.18 -12.39
N PRO A 63 3.87 17.01 -12.73
CA PRO A 63 3.97 16.44 -14.07
C PRO A 63 3.39 17.33 -15.18
N HIS A 64 2.37 18.11 -14.84
CA HIS A 64 1.72 19.03 -15.79
C HIS A 64 2.38 20.42 -15.83
N GLY A 65 3.51 20.57 -15.13
CA GLY A 65 4.23 21.84 -15.08
C GLY A 65 3.50 22.92 -14.28
N VAL A 66 4.00 24.15 -14.41
CA VAL A 66 3.42 25.37 -13.85
C VAL A 66 3.71 26.53 -14.80
N THR A 67 2.71 27.38 -15.07
CA THR A 67 2.87 28.56 -15.92
C THR A 67 2.72 29.83 -15.09
N GLY A 68 3.48 30.89 -15.45
CA GLY A 68 3.35 32.21 -14.86
C GLY A 68 3.94 32.35 -13.45
N ILE A 69 4.73 31.38 -12.98
CA ILE A 69 5.35 31.39 -11.65
C ILE A 69 6.86 31.18 -11.81
N SER A 70 7.67 32.03 -11.19
CA SER A 70 9.12 31.90 -11.18
C SER A 70 9.60 31.09 -9.97
N GLU A 71 10.80 30.53 -10.08
CA GLU A 71 11.48 29.86 -8.96
C GLU A 71 11.55 30.77 -7.73
N GLY A 72 11.42 30.17 -6.56
CA GLY A 72 11.39 30.86 -5.28
C GLY A 72 10.01 31.39 -4.87
N LYS A 73 9.02 31.43 -5.76
CA LYS A 73 7.65 31.88 -5.44
C LYS A 73 6.83 30.79 -4.81
N SER A 74 5.83 31.18 -4.02
CA SER A 74 4.88 30.28 -3.38
C SER A 74 3.65 30.06 -4.26
N LEU A 75 3.09 28.84 -4.14
CA LEU A 75 1.83 28.42 -4.79
C LEU A 75 1.13 27.41 -3.89
N PHE A 76 -0.15 27.15 -4.14
CA PHE A 76 -0.82 26.00 -3.53
C PHE A 76 -0.75 24.79 -4.44
N ILE A 77 -0.53 23.64 -3.82
CA ILE A 77 -0.51 22.34 -4.49
C ILE A 77 -1.47 21.37 -3.81
N GLU A 78 -2.05 20.48 -4.60
CA GLU A 78 -2.76 19.30 -4.13
C GLU A 78 -1.88 18.08 -4.41
N VAL A 79 -1.58 17.30 -3.38
CA VAL A 79 -0.83 16.04 -3.52
C VAL A 79 -1.72 15.02 -4.21
N THR A 80 -1.29 14.50 -5.36
CA THR A 80 -2.03 13.50 -6.15
C THR A 80 -1.51 12.09 -5.93
N ARG A 81 -0.25 11.95 -5.50
CA ARG A 81 0.38 10.69 -5.12
C ARG A 81 1.41 10.94 -4.02
N GLU A 82 1.38 10.12 -3.01
CA GLU A 82 2.40 10.09 -1.95
C GLU A 82 3.79 9.75 -2.50
N ALA A 83 4.85 10.12 -1.77
CA ALA A 83 6.18 9.56 -1.99
C ALA A 83 6.13 8.06 -1.71
N LEU A 84 6.55 7.23 -2.68
CA LEU A 84 6.39 5.78 -2.55
C LEU A 84 7.39 5.18 -1.56
N GLY A 85 8.65 5.64 -1.60
CA GLY A 85 9.70 5.10 -0.72
C GLY A 85 10.08 3.66 -1.08
N GLY A 86 10.55 2.92 -0.09
CA GLY A 86 10.89 1.51 -0.23
C GLY A 86 11.95 1.22 -1.28
N SER A 87 11.66 0.28 -2.17
CA SER A 87 12.54 -0.08 -3.28
C SER A 87 12.70 1.02 -4.34
N GLU A 88 11.88 2.06 -4.30
CA GLU A 88 11.88 3.18 -5.23
C GLU A 88 11.99 4.55 -4.52
N PRO A 89 13.04 4.76 -3.68
CA PRO A 89 13.16 5.96 -2.86
C PRO A 89 13.28 7.25 -3.67
N TRP A 90 13.65 7.15 -4.95
CA TRP A 90 13.68 8.28 -5.89
C TRP A 90 12.29 8.69 -6.42
N LYS A 91 11.25 7.87 -6.23
CA LYS A 91 9.88 8.21 -6.63
C LYS A 91 9.24 9.16 -5.61
N ARG A 92 9.57 10.44 -5.80
CA ARG A 92 8.98 11.55 -5.04
C ARG A 92 7.46 11.56 -5.16
N GLY A 93 6.81 12.26 -4.24
CA GLY A 93 5.40 12.57 -4.34
C GLY A 93 5.07 13.33 -5.63
N LEU A 94 3.84 13.18 -6.11
CA LEU A 94 3.30 13.94 -7.23
C LEU A 94 2.26 14.90 -6.71
N ALA A 95 2.21 16.09 -7.32
CA ALA A 95 1.21 17.09 -7.00
C ALA A 95 0.74 17.82 -8.26
N ARG A 96 -0.33 18.55 -8.12
CA ARG A 96 -0.81 19.50 -9.13
C ARG A 96 -1.01 20.86 -8.48
N ARG A 97 -0.80 21.93 -9.25
CA ARG A 97 -1.20 23.29 -8.82
C ARG A 97 -2.70 23.33 -8.60
N THR A 98 -3.11 24.05 -7.56
CA THR A 98 -4.51 24.33 -7.26
C THR A 98 -4.67 25.76 -6.76
N ASP A 99 -5.88 26.33 -6.92
CA ASP A 99 -6.25 27.61 -6.35
C ASP A 99 -7.10 27.44 -5.07
N GLN A 100 -7.31 26.20 -4.61
CA GLN A 100 -8.03 25.91 -3.36
C GLN A 100 -7.15 26.22 -2.15
N SER A 101 -7.80 26.64 -1.06
CA SER A 101 -7.12 26.87 0.22
C SER A 101 -6.54 25.60 0.82
N PRO A 102 -5.45 25.70 1.59
CA PRO A 102 -4.87 24.56 2.30
C PRO A 102 -5.88 23.82 3.16
N ARG A 103 -5.85 22.49 3.06
CA ARG A 103 -6.66 21.58 3.87
C ARG A 103 -5.97 20.23 4.05
N PRO A 104 -6.24 19.52 5.15
CA PRO A 104 -5.73 18.15 5.33
C PRO A 104 -6.28 17.21 4.24
N ALA A 105 -5.61 16.08 4.07
CA ALA A 105 -6.13 14.99 3.26
C ALA A 105 -7.49 14.50 3.80
N PRO A 106 -8.35 13.97 2.93
CA PRO A 106 -9.54 13.29 3.39
C PRO A 106 -9.17 12.10 4.30
N PRO A 107 -10.08 11.63 5.16
CA PRO A 107 -9.84 10.43 5.96
C PRO A 107 -9.49 9.24 5.05
N LEU A 108 -8.73 8.27 5.59
CA LEU A 108 -8.30 7.08 4.85
C LEU A 108 -9.49 6.22 4.40
N ALA A 109 -10.52 6.20 5.23
CA ALA A 109 -11.85 5.67 4.97
C ALA A 109 -12.86 6.36 5.89
N ASP A 110 -14.14 6.26 5.57
CA ASP A 110 -15.23 6.64 6.46
C ASP A 110 -15.70 5.39 7.20
N GLY A 111 -15.32 5.27 8.47
CA GLY A 111 -15.54 4.06 9.25
C GLY A 111 -15.37 4.28 10.76
N ARG A 112 -15.71 3.26 11.55
CA ARG A 112 -15.57 3.31 13.00
C ARG A 112 -14.12 3.10 13.46
N PRO A 113 -13.69 3.69 14.58
CA PRO A 113 -12.43 3.32 15.21
C PRO A 113 -12.51 1.90 15.80
N GLY A 114 -11.41 1.17 15.79
CA GLY A 114 -11.33 -0.17 16.37
C GLY A 114 -10.05 -0.90 15.98
N THR A 115 -9.89 -2.09 16.58
CA THR A 115 -8.84 -3.04 16.18
C THR A 115 -9.29 -3.79 14.93
N ILE A 116 -8.35 -4.02 14.02
CA ILE A 116 -8.59 -4.77 12.78
C ILE A 116 -8.12 -6.21 12.98
N ASP A 117 -9.06 -7.12 13.14
CA ASP A 117 -8.77 -8.56 13.20
C ASP A 117 -8.31 -9.07 11.82
N GLY A 118 -7.41 -10.08 11.79
CA GLY A 118 -6.85 -10.63 10.56
C GLY A 118 -5.83 -9.71 9.85
N TRP A 119 -5.42 -8.59 10.49
CA TRP A 119 -4.42 -7.69 9.87
C TRP A 119 -3.06 -8.35 9.70
N ASP A 120 -2.66 -9.23 10.62
CA ASP A 120 -1.36 -9.93 10.52
C ASP A 120 -1.35 -10.92 9.35
N ASP A 121 -2.46 -11.60 9.05
CA ASP A 121 -2.61 -12.46 7.87
C ASP A 121 -2.46 -11.65 6.58
N LEU A 122 -3.05 -10.45 6.53
CA LEU A 122 -2.89 -9.53 5.41
C LEU A 122 -1.44 -9.07 5.24
N LEU A 123 -0.71 -8.87 6.34
CA LEU A 123 0.72 -8.56 6.29
C LEU A 123 1.55 -9.75 5.79
N ASP A 124 1.16 -11.00 6.11
CA ASP A 124 1.83 -12.20 5.62
C ASP A 124 1.63 -12.39 4.12
N GLU A 125 0.43 -12.13 3.60
CA GLU A 125 0.19 -12.06 2.16
C GLU A 125 1.07 -10.97 1.49
N ALA A 126 1.16 -9.80 2.10
CA ALA A 126 1.98 -8.71 1.57
C ALA A 126 3.49 -9.02 1.60
N ARG A 127 3.98 -9.78 2.60
CA ARG A 127 5.39 -10.22 2.73
C ARG A 127 5.76 -11.25 1.68
N SER A 128 4.91 -12.27 1.55
CA SER A 128 5.16 -13.39 0.63
C SER A 128 4.85 -13.03 -0.82
N GLY A 129 3.89 -12.15 -1.06
CA GLY A 129 3.32 -11.92 -2.37
C GLY A 129 2.45 -13.09 -2.83
N ILE A 130 2.11 -14.05 -1.95
CA ILE A 130 1.31 -15.21 -2.27
C ILE A 130 -0.09 -15.05 -1.69
N VAL A 131 -1.10 -15.20 -2.54
CA VAL A 131 -2.52 -15.17 -2.16
C VAL A 131 -3.18 -16.46 -2.64
N GLY A 132 -3.54 -17.33 -1.69
CA GLY A 132 -4.23 -18.58 -1.99
C GLY A 132 -5.69 -18.37 -2.38
N PHE A 133 -6.21 -19.22 -3.27
CA PHE A 133 -7.62 -19.31 -3.60
C PHE A 133 -8.02 -20.77 -3.83
N ASP A 134 -9.30 -21.05 -3.88
CA ASP A 134 -9.77 -22.42 -4.13
C ASP A 134 -9.37 -22.89 -5.54
N GLY A 135 -8.42 -23.81 -5.60
CA GLY A 135 -7.87 -24.37 -6.83
C GLY A 135 -6.53 -23.83 -7.28
N GLY A 136 -5.89 -22.88 -6.52
CA GLY A 136 -4.58 -22.36 -6.88
C GLY A 136 -4.06 -21.25 -5.97
N GLU A 137 -3.07 -20.53 -6.46
CA GLU A 137 -2.48 -19.36 -5.81
C GLU A 137 -2.13 -18.26 -6.82
N LEU A 138 -2.12 -17.04 -6.36
CA LEU A 138 -1.57 -15.89 -7.07
C LEU A 138 -0.18 -15.59 -6.52
N ARG A 139 0.78 -15.34 -7.41
CA ARG A 139 2.11 -14.81 -7.08
C ARG A 139 2.19 -13.38 -7.55
N ILE A 140 2.31 -12.46 -6.61
CA ILE A 140 2.23 -11.03 -6.86
C ILE A 140 3.59 -10.38 -6.63
N GLU A 141 4.19 -9.85 -7.69
CA GLU A 141 5.51 -9.25 -7.66
C GLU A 141 5.52 -7.83 -8.24
N PRO A 142 5.81 -6.80 -7.42
CA PRO A 142 6.12 -5.48 -7.95
C PRO A 142 7.43 -5.50 -8.73
N THR A 143 7.38 -5.05 -9.98
CA THR A 143 8.55 -4.81 -10.82
C THR A 143 8.72 -3.32 -11.09
N ALA A 144 9.81 -2.92 -11.77
CA ALA A 144 10.03 -1.53 -12.14
C ALA A 144 8.97 -0.98 -13.12
N ALA A 145 8.33 -1.85 -13.91
CA ALA A 145 7.36 -1.46 -14.93
C ALA A 145 5.91 -1.55 -14.43
N MET A 146 5.56 -2.65 -13.76
CA MET A 146 4.20 -2.93 -13.28
C MET A 146 4.24 -3.97 -12.17
N THR A 147 3.13 -4.16 -11.48
CA THR A 147 2.96 -5.33 -10.59
C THR A 147 2.52 -6.51 -11.43
N MET A 148 3.28 -7.59 -11.41
CA MET A 148 2.92 -8.85 -12.06
C MET A 148 2.12 -9.73 -11.10
N ILE A 149 1.10 -10.37 -11.62
CA ILE A 149 0.27 -11.36 -10.93
C ILE A 149 0.30 -12.62 -11.79
N ASP A 150 1.02 -13.62 -11.34
CA ASP A 150 1.09 -14.92 -11.97
C ASP A 150 0.05 -15.85 -11.36
N VAL A 151 -0.61 -16.64 -12.19
CA VAL A 151 -1.69 -17.56 -11.79
C VAL A 151 -1.22 -18.99 -11.89
N ASP A 152 -1.04 -19.63 -10.75
CA ASP A 152 -0.74 -21.07 -10.65
C ASP A 152 -1.88 -21.85 -10.01
N GLY A 153 -2.07 -23.11 -10.42
CA GLY A 153 -3.09 -23.95 -9.82
C GLY A 153 -3.25 -25.29 -10.49
N TRP A 154 -4.16 -26.12 -9.93
CA TRP A 154 -4.39 -27.50 -10.36
C TRP A 154 -5.74 -27.74 -11.01
N LEU A 155 -6.56 -26.71 -11.21
CA LEU A 155 -7.81 -26.80 -11.96
C LEU A 155 -7.53 -26.85 -13.47
N VAL A 156 -8.50 -27.31 -14.24
CA VAL A 156 -8.43 -27.20 -15.71
C VAL A 156 -8.37 -25.74 -16.14
N PRO A 157 -7.66 -25.40 -17.24
CA PRO A 157 -7.27 -24.01 -17.56
C PRO A 157 -8.42 -23.01 -17.60
N ASP A 158 -9.58 -23.38 -18.15
CA ASP A 158 -10.76 -22.50 -18.24
C ASP A 158 -11.36 -22.18 -16.87
N LYS A 159 -11.44 -23.19 -15.98
CA LYS A 159 -11.90 -23.03 -14.61
C LYS A 159 -10.89 -22.24 -13.77
N LEU A 160 -9.61 -22.61 -13.90
CA LEU A 160 -8.53 -21.88 -13.20
C LEU A 160 -8.56 -20.40 -13.52
N ALA A 161 -8.64 -20.03 -14.82
CA ALA A 161 -8.66 -18.65 -15.24
C ALA A 161 -9.87 -17.88 -14.69
N GLN A 162 -11.07 -18.47 -14.65
CA GLN A 162 -12.26 -17.83 -14.11
C GLN A 162 -12.16 -17.58 -12.59
N VAL A 163 -11.75 -18.61 -11.81
CA VAL A 163 -11.59 -18.45 -10.35
C VAL A 163 -10.46 -17.48 -10.04
N ALA A 164 -9.34 -17.57 -10.77
CA ALA A 164 -8.21 -16.65 -10.60
C ALA A 164 -8.55 -15.22 -10.99
N ALA A 165 -9.43 -14.96 -11.95
CA ALA A 165 -9.88 -13.61 -12.28
C ALA A 165 -10.60 -12.95 -11.09
N TRP A 166 -11.49 -13.70 -10.43
CA TRP A 166 -12.15 -13.25 -9.21
C TRP A 166 -11.14 -13.04 -8.07
N ALA A 167 -10.25 -14.02 -7.84
CA ALA A 167 -9.21 -13.94 -6.82
C ALA A 167 -8.26 -12.75 -7.05
N SER A 168 -7.85 -12.52 -8.30
CA SER A 168 -6.98 -11.38 -8.66
C SER A 168 -7.67 -10.04 -8.41
N ALA A 169 -8.94 -9.89 -8.77
CA ALA A 169 -9.69 -8.68 -8.51
C ALA A 169 -9.81 -8.40 -6.99
N ARG A 170 -10.04 -9.43 -6.18
CA ARG A 170 -10.04 -9.32 -4.71
C ARG A 170 -8.65 -9.00 -4.16
N ALA A 171 -7.59 -9.65 -4.62
CA ALA A 171 -6.22 -9.38 -4.18
C ALA A 171 -5.81 -7.93 -4.50
N ILE A 172 -6.17 -7.41 -5.69
CA ILE A 172 -5.96 -6.02 -6.09
C ILE A 172 -6.64 -5.04 -5.10
N ALA A 173 -7.87 -5.34 -4.67
CA ALA A 173 -8.57 -4.54 -3.67
C ALA A 173 -7.96 -4.68 -2.27
N ARG A 174 -7.75 -5.92 -1.83
CA ARG A 174 -7.28 -6.30 -0.50
C ARG A 174 -5.91 -5.71 -0.19
N LEU A 175 -4.99 -5.72 -1.15
CA LEU A 175 -3.61 -5.24 -1.02
C LEU A 175 -3.42 -3.79 -1.49
N ASP A 176 -4.50 -3.08 -1.84
CA ASP A 176 -4.53 -1.70 -2.37
C ASP A 176 -3.57 -1.52 -3.57
N LEU A 177 -3.58 -2.48 -4.50
CA LEU A 177 -2.72 -2.41 -5.68
C LEU A 177 -3.20 -1.30 -6.62
N GLY A 178 -2.34 -0.34 -6.88
CA GLY A 178 -2.57 0.77 -7.80
C GLY A 178 -1.45 0.89 -8.84
N GLY A 179 -1.66 1.72 -9.86
CA GLY A 179 -0.77 1.84 -11.00
C GLY A 179 -1.05 0.79 -12.06
N SER A 180 -0.02 0.34 -12.77
CA SER A 180 -0.13 -0.70 -13.78
C SER A 180 0.07 -2.07 -13.16
N SER A 181 -0.83 -3.01 -13.44
CA SER A 181 -0.72 -4.43 -13.08
C SER A 181 -0.92 -5.29 -14.30
N GLY A 182 -0.19 -6.40 -14.40
CA GLY A 182 -0.36 -7.41 -15.43
C GLY A 182 -0.77 -8.73 -14.77
N ILE A 183 -1.83 -9.37 -15.27
CA ILE A 183 -2.22 -10.72 -14.82
C ILE A 183 -1.87 -11.68 -15.95
N ASP A 184 -1.10 -12.71 -15.61
CA ASP A 184 -0.74 -13.80 -16.49
C ASP A 184 -1.57 -15.04 -16.13
N PHE A 185 -2.62 -15.27 -16.92
CA PHE A 185 -3.53 -16.39 -16.77
C PHE A 185 -3.03 -17.59 -17.59
N PRO A 186 -3.47 -18.82 -17.25
CA PRO A 186 -3.25 -19.95 -18.12
C PRO A 186 -3.83 -19.69 -19.53
N GLY A 187 -3.11 -20.12 -20.56
CA GLY A 187 -3.50 -19.88 -21.94
C GLY A 187 -4.84 -20.52 -22.28
N LEU A 188 -5.80 -19.70 -22.74
CA LEU A 188 -7.14 -20.13 -23.13
C LEU A 188 -7.28 -20.18 -24.68
N ARG A 189 -7.67 -21.35 -25.19
CA ARG A 189 -7.87 -21.54 -26.65
C ARG A 189 -9.14 -20.85 -27.16
N GLY A 190 -10.21 -20.88 -26.36
CA GLY A 190 -11.52 -20.37 -26.72
C GLY A 190 -11.62 -18.86 -26.59
N LYS A 191 -12.19 -18.17 -27.58
CA LYS A 191 -12.52 -16.75 -27.45
C LYS A 191 -13.61 -16.53 -26.37
N ALA A 192 -14.57 -17.44 -26.27
CA ALA A 192 -15.66 -17.38 -25.29
C ALA A 192 -15.12 -17.43 -23.87
N ASP A 193 -14.10 -18.28 -23.60
CA ASP A 193 -13.50 -18.42 -22.27
C ASP A 193 -12.77 -17.13 -21.85
N ARG A 194 -12.06 -16.49 -22.80
CA ARG A 194 -11.42 -15.19 -22.53
C ARG A 194 -12.44 -14.09 -22.23
N ILE A 195 -13.57 -14.06 -22.96
CA ILE A 195 -14.67 -13.11 -22.70
C ILE A 195 -15.28 -13.35 -21.31
N ALA A 196 -15.40 -14.62 -20.89
CA ALA A 196 -15.91 -14.92 -19.55
C ALA A 196 -14.97 -14.41 -18.44
N VAL A 197 -13.66 -14.55 -18.62
CA VAL A 197 -12.64 -13.95 -17.70
C VAL A 197 -12.73 -12.44 -17.69
N ASP A 198 -12.84 -11.82 -18.86
CA ASP A 198 -13.00 -10.36 -19.02
C ASP A 198 -14.25 -9.85 -18.25
N ALA A 199 -15.38 -10.55 -18.34
CA ALA A 199 -16.60 -10.20 -17.63
C ALA A 199 -16.44 -10.26 -16.11
N ILE A 200 -15.76 -11.30 -15.59
CA ILE A 200 -15.46 -11.42 -14.15
C ILE A 200 -14.59 -10.25 -13.68
N LEU A 201 -13.56 -9.89 -14.43
CA LEU A 201 -12.71 -8.74 -14.10
C LEU A 201 -13.50 -7.42 -14.09
N ASP A 202 -14.41 -7.20 -15.05
CA ASP A 202 -15.26 -5.99 -15.10
C ASP A 202 -16.23 -5.88 -13.91
N ASP A 203 -16.72 -7.03 -13.43
CA ASP A 203 -17.67 -7.08 -12.32
C ASP A 203 -16.98 -6.88 -10.96
N TYR A 204 -15.77 -7.43 -10.77
CA TYR A 204 -15.14 -7.52 -9.45
C TYR A 204 -13.95 -6.58 -9.24
N LEU A 205 -13.34 -6.02 -10.29
CA LEU A 205 -12.26 -5.05 -10.11
C LEU A 205 -12.75 -3.77 -9.41
N PRO A 206 -12.01 -3.29 -8.40
CA PRO A 206 -12.38 -2.06 -7.70
C PRO A 206 -12.22 -0.84 -8.63
N LYS A 207 -13.31 -0.12 -8.85
CA LYS A 207 -13.36 1.08 -9.69
C LYS A 207 -12.70 2.29 -9.01
N PRO A 208 -12.13 3.26 -9.78
CA PRO A 208 -12.01 3.24 -11.24
C PRO A 208 -10.81 2.40 -11.70
N PHE A 209 -10.92 1.82 -12.88
CA PHE A 209 -9.85 1.13 -13.59
C PHE A 209 -10.01 1.25 -15.12
N GLU A 210 -8.90 1.05 -15.83
CA GLU A 210 -8.86 0.77 -17.27
C GLU A 210 -8.13 -0.55 -17.46
N ARG A 211 -8.51 -1.34 -18.47
CA ARG A 211 -7.84 -2.60 -18.79
C ARG A 211 -7.87 -2.94 -20.26
N THR A 212 -6.96 -3.80 -20.68
CA THR A 212 -7.05 -4.47 -21.98
C THR A 212 -8.01 -5.65 -21.88
N ALA A 213 -8.56 -6.07 -23.02
CA ALA A 213 -9.14 -7.42 -23.11
C ALA A 213 -8.03 -8.46 -22.94
N MET A 214 -8.39 -9.68 -22.46
CA MET A 214 -7.45 -10.79 -22.40
C MET A 214 -6.96 -11.14 -23.82
N ASN A 215 -5.65 -11.12 -24.01
CA ASN A 215 -5.04 -11.45 -25.30
C ASN A 215 -4.94 -12.99 -25.51
N GLY A 216 -4.44 -13.40 -26.68
CA GLY A 216 -4.31 -14.82 -27.03
C GLY A 216 -3.30 -15.60 -26.21
N PHE A 217 -2.45 -14.92 -25.43
CA PHE A 217 -1.46 -15.53 -24.54
C PHE A 217 -1.94 -15.65 -23.08
N GLY A 218 -3.16 -15.19 -22.76
CA GLY A 218 -3.71 -15.20 -21.41
C GLY A 218 -3.42 -13.93 -20.60
N PHE A 219 -2.81 -12.91 -21.20
CA PHE A 219 -2.39 -11.72 -20.47
C PHE A 219 -3.45 -10.61 -20.50
N VAL A 220 -3.65 -9.97 -19.32
CA VAL A 220 -4.49 -8.78 -19.13
C VAL A 220 -3.66 -7.70 -18.43
N GLN A 221 -3.64 -6.50 -18.97
CA GLN A 221 -3.10 -5.33 -18.31
C GLN A 221 -4.21 -4.49 -17.71
N ILE A 222 -4.00 -4.03 -16.46
CA ILE A 222 -4.93 -3.20 -15.70
C ILE A 222 -4.19 -1.93 -15.27
N VAL A 223 -4.85 -0.77 -15.36
CA VAL A 223 -4.34 0.49 -14.85
C VAL A 223 -5.35 1.08 -13.88
N ARG A 224 -4.89 1.44 -12.68
CA ARG A 224 -5.70 2.04 -11.62
C ARG A 224 -5.01 3.28 -11.04
N PRO A 225 -5.76 4.23 -10.47
CA PRO A 225 -5.15 5.30 -9.68
C PRO A 225 -4.22 4.72 -8.59
N ARG A 226 -3.07 5.36 -8.39
CA ARG A 226 -2.07 4.95 -7.37
C ARG A 226 -1.79 6.14 -6.46
N PRO A 227 -2.67 6.48 -5.53
CA PRO A 227 -2.47 7.63 -4.64
C PRO A 227 -1.42 7.36 -3.57
N ARG A 228 -1.15 6.09 -3.24
CA ARG A 228 -0.18 5.63 -2.22
C ARG A 228 0.51 4.34 -2.64
N ALA A 229 1.48 3.90 -1.85
CA ALA A 229 2.08 2.59 -1.99
C ALA A 229 1.08 1.50 -1.57
N SER A 230 1.03 0.40 -2.30
CA SER A 230 0.30 -0.82 -1.92
C SER A 230 0.96 -1.51 -0.72
N LEU A 231 0.24 -2.42 -0.05
CA LEU A 231 0.79 -3.19 1.06
C LEU A 231 2.03 -4.02 0.64
N ILE A 232 2.03 -4.62 -0.55
CA ILE A 232 3.19 -5.36 -1.07
C ILE A 232 4.40 -4.44 -1.28
N GLU A 233 4.18 -3.23 -1.79
CA GLU A 233 5.26 -2.26 -1.95
C GLU A 233 5.81 -1.79 -0.62
N LEU A 234 4.96 -1.61 0.39
CA LEU A 234 5.39 -1.31 1.76
C LEU A 234 6.20 -2.47 2.34
N ALA A 235 5.79 -3.73 2.12
CA ALA A 235 6.49 -4.91 2.60
C ALA A 235 7.88 -5.11 1.96
N ARG A 236 8.14 -4.54 0.77
CA ARG A 236 9.48 -4.53 0.15
C ARG A 236 10.48 -3.65 0.91
N ASP A 237 10.01 -2.62 1.61
CA ASP A 237 10.82 -1.84 2.55
C ASP A 237 10.76 -2.47 3.94
N ARG A 238 11.45 -3.62 4.05
CA ARG A 238 11.29 -4.57 5.16
C ARG A 238 11.48 -3.95 6.54
N ALA A 239 12.53 -3.18 6.76
CA ALA A 239 12.86 -2.70 8.10
C ALA A 239 11.77 -1.78 8.69
N PRO A 240 11.31 -0.69 8.02
CA PRO A 240 10.24 0.13 8.56
C PRO A 240 8.85 -0.55 8.52
N PHE A 241 8.63 -1.51 7.61
CA PHE A 241 7.41 -2.30 7.58
C PHE A 241 7.30 -3.20 8.81
N GLU A 242 8.33 -4.00 9.09
CA GLU A 242 8.37 -4.90 10.24
C GLU A 242 8.44 -4.14 11.57
N ALA A 243 9.07 -2.95 11.59
CA ALA A 243 9.07 -2.10 12.77
C ALA A 243 7.63 -1.71 13.18
N ARG A 244 6.79 -1.29 12.23
CA ARG A 244 5.39 -0.96 12.51
C ARG A 244 4.56 -2.18 12.91
N ALA A 245 4.79 -3.33 12.27
CA ALA A 245 4.15 -4.58 12.63
C ALA A 245 4.52 -5.01 14.07
N LEU A 246 5.80 -4.89 14.45
CA LEU A 246 6.26 -5.16 15.82
C LEU A 246 5.62 -4.21 16.83
N LEU A 247 5.61 -2.90 16.55
CA LEU A 247 5.01 -1.89 17.43
C LEU A 247 3.50 -2.12 17.60
N ARG A 248 2.80 -2.55 16.53
CA ARG A 248 1.38 -2.92 16.63
C ARG A 248 1.16 -4.05 17.62
N ARG A 249 1.93 -5.14 17.50
CA ARG A 249 1.85 -6.29 18.42
C ARG A 249 2.22 -5.90 19.86
N ALA A 250 3.29 -5.12 20.03
CA ALA A 250 3.74 -4.64 21.32
C ALA A 250 2.73 -3.69 22.01
N GLY A 251 1.91 -3.00 21.23
CA GLY A 251 0.91 -2.07 21.76
C GLY A 251 -0.20 -2.68 22.61
N SER A 252 -0.31 -4.01 22.66
CA SER A 252 -1.20 -4.75 23.56
C SER A 252 -0.56 -5.11 24.91
N ALA A 253 0.74 -4.88 25.09
CA ALA A 253 1.43 -5.11 26.36
C ALA A 253 0.97 -4.11 27.43
N ILE A 254 1.16 -4.48 28.69
CA ILE A 254 0.89 -3.61 29.86
C ILE A 254 2.17 -3.52 30.70
N GLY A 255 2.61 -2.30 30.99
CA GLY A 255 3.82 -2.04 31.77
C GLY A 255 5.09 -2.04 30.87
N ALA A 256 6.22 -2.54 31.43
CA ALA A 256 7.48 -2.56 30.71
C ALA A 256 7.47 -3.59 29.58
N ALA A 257 8.11 -3.26 28.44
CA ALA A 257 8.27 -4.17 27.32
C ALA A 257 9.69 -4.11 26.75
N THR A 258 10.23 -5.28 26.37
CA THR A 258 11.48 -5.37 25.62
C THR A 258 11.16 -5.82 24.20
N LEU A 259 11.54 -4.99 23.21
CA LEU A 259 11.42 -5.31 21.80
C LEU A 259 12.74 -5.93 21.30
N THR A 260 12.72 -7.23 21.05
CA THR A 260 13.87 -7.96 20.50
C THR A 260 13.66 -8.19 19.00
N ALA A 261 14.59 -7.71 18.19
CA ALA A 261 14.44 -7.81 16.74
C ALA A 261 15.78 -7.61 16.00
N HIS A 262 15.79 -7.93 14.70
CA HIS A 262 16.95 -7.72 13.83
C HIS A 262 17.44 -6.25 13.92
N PRO A 263 18.78 -5.99 13.96
CA PRO A 263 19.34 -4.64 14.13
C PRO A 263 18.82 -3.59 13.15
N ALA A 264 18.60 -3.96 11.89
CA ALA A 264 18.05 -3.05 10.88
C ALA A 264 16.59 -2.64 11.20
N LEU A 265 15.80 -3.53 11.80
CA LEU A 265 14.45 -3.22 12.25
C LEU A 265 14.50 -2.26 13.44
N ILE A 266 15.34 -2.55 14.44
CA ILE A 266 15.54 -1.66 15.60
C ILE A 266 15.97 -0.27 15.15
N ALA A 267 16.89 -0.16 14.20
CA ALA A 267 17.33 1.11 13.63
C ALA A 267 16.22 1.88 12.87
N ALA A 268 15.20 1.18 12.40
CA ALA A 268 14.05 1.79 11.74
C ALA A 268 12.98 2.32 12.71
N ILE A 269 13.03 1.92 13.99
CA ILE A 269 12.14 2.44 15.03
C ILE A 269 12.58 3.87 15.38
N ARG A 270 11.67 4.82 15.21
CA ARG A 270 11.93 6.23 15.50
C ARG A 270 11.80 6.51 17.00
N PRO A 271 12.56 7.48 17.55
CA PRO A 271 12.46 7.83 18.97
C PRO A 271 11.03 8.21 19.40
N GLU A 272 10.31 8.96 18.57
CA GLU A 272 8.91 9.34 18.84
C GLU A 272 7.96 8.15 18.89
N TRP A 273 8.26 7.06 18.17
CA TRP A 273 7.47 5.82 18.21
C TRP A 273 7.68 5.04 19.53
N VAL A 274 8.90 5.07 20.06
CA VAL A 274 9.20 4.49 21.38
C VAL A 274 8.39 5.22 22.45
N VAL A 275 8.43 6.57 22.46
CA VAL A 275 7.66 7.39 23.38
C VAL A 275 6.15 7.15 23.26
N ALA A 276 5.66 6.96 22.03
CA ALA A 276 4.25 6.65 21.80
C ALA A 276 3.86 5.29 22.36
N LEU A 277 4.73 4.27 22.18
CA LEU A 277 4.51 2.94 22.71
C LEU A 277 4.53 2.94 24.24
N GLU A 278 5.51 3.62 24.88
CA GLU A 278 5.59 3.77 26.33
C GLU A 278 4.31 4.37 26.93
N ARG A 279 3.76 5.40 26.28
CA ARG A 279 2.47 5.99 26.71
C ARG A 279 1.32 5.01 26.56
N GLN A 280 1.30 4.23 25.48
CA GLN A 280 0.22 3.28 25.19
C GLN A 280 0.21 2.12 26.18
N ILE A 281 1.38 1.55 26.50
CA ILE A 281 1.51 0.40 27.42
C ILE A 281 1.58 0.80 28.90
N GLY A 282 1.78 2.09 29.18
CA GLY A 282 1.91 2.62 30.55
C GLY A 282 3.23 2.22 31.23
N GLY A 283 4.31 2.05 30.49
CA GLY A 283 5.61 1.62 31.01
C GLY A 283 6.79 1.97 30.12
N THR A 284 7.94 1.41 30.41
CA THR A 284 9.18 1.67 29.67
C THR A 284 9.39 0.67 28.56
N VAL A 285 10.01 1.11 27.45
CA VAL A 285 10.34 0.28 26.29
C VAL A 285 11.85 0.17 26.16
N SER A 286 12.37 -1.05 26.15
CA SER A 286 13.76 -1.36 25.85
C SER A 286 13.89 -1.97 24.45
N LEU A 287 14.89 -1.53 23.70
CA LEU A 287 15.16 -2.05 22.35
C LEU A 287 16.39 -2.97 22.42
N HIS A 288 16.23 -4.22 22.02
CA HIS A 288 17.29 -5.23 22.03
C HIS A 288 17.57 -5.74 20.60
N PRO A 289 18.70 -5.32 19.96
CA PRO A 289 19.06 -5.83 18.66
C PRO A 289 19.61 -7.26 18.76
N ASP A 290 19.07 -8.17 17.93
CA ASP A 290 19.53 -9.55 17.79
C ASP A 290 19.71 -9.90 16.30
N ALA A 291 20.96 -10.04 15.87
CA ALA A 291 21.31 -10.32 14.48
C ALA A 291 20.99 -11.77 14.05
N SER A 292 20.69 -12.67 14.99
CA SER A 292 20.29 -14.05 14.67
C SER A 292 18.82 -14.16 14.22
N LEU A 293 18.01 -13.14 14.50
CA LEU A 293 16.61 -13.12 14.13
C LEU A 293 16.40 -12.74 12.65
N ALA A 294 15.48 -13.43 12.00
CA ALA A 294 14.98 -12.97 10.71
C ALA A 294 14.27 -11.60 10.87
N MET A 295 14.20 -10.81 9.78
CA MET A 295 13.60 -9.47 9.80
C MET A 295 12.15 -9.49 10.33
N SER A 296 11.37 -10.52 10.01
CA SER A 296 9.98 -10.68 10.43
C SER A 296 9.79 -11.36 11.80
N ALA A 297 10.88 -11.84 12.43
CA ALA A 297 10.82 -12.59 13.69
C ALA A 297 10.94 -11.71 14.96
N GLY A 298 10.84 -10.39 14.81
CA GLY A 298 10.83 -9.48 15.95
C GLY A 298 9.64 -9.75 16.89
N HIS A 299 9.89 -9.71 18.20
CA HIS A 299 8.88 -9.97 19.23
C HIS A 299 9.04 -9.01 20.40
N ALA A 300 7.97 -8.92 21.21
CA ALA A 300 7.90 -8.16 22.46
C ALA A 300 7.65 -9.10 23.63
N HIS A 301 8.28 -8.84 24.77
CA HIS A 301 8.06 -9.56 26.03
C HIS A 301 8.24 -8.62 27.21
#